data_63ca4ba735066d5b23cccae1f864759e
#
_entry.id   63ca4ba735066d5b23cccae1f864759e
#
_cell.length_a   1.000
_cell.length_b   1.000
_cell.length_c   1.000
_cell.angle_alpha   90.00
_cell.angle_beta   90.00
_cell.angle_gamma   90.00
#
_symmetry.space_group_name_H-M   'P 1'
#
loop_
_entity.id
_entity.type
_entity.pdbx_description
1 polymer ?
#
loop_
_entity_poly.entity_id
_entity_poly.type
_entity_poly.pdbx_seq_one_letter_code
_entity_poly.pdbx_strand_id
1 'polypeptide(L)'
;MLRLFAASLLISVTSLLISESLWAADEPGAFKLAAPEGWGGESIELPPRFAPDMKLKGAEHIRFAPGMMKPASDSFFCYAFVFELETKPVLTEAVVKDEFLKYYRGLCKAVLNGKLPDVDPSRFTLELQRAKSDTQSAPDDKAAVMPAVYTATLNWVEPFATKKPQKLNLELRIWSSNDRNYIFACVSPQARDTAIWKVLRDIRDGYMKK
;
A
#
# COMPACT_ATOMS: atom_id res chain seq x y z
N MET A 1 -4.39 -53.63 -48.16
CA MET A 1 -3.88 -52.23 -48.15
C MET A 1 -4.69 -51.44 -47.15
N LEU A 2 -4.17 -51.27 -45.94
CA LEU A 2 -4.82 -50.59 -44.85
C LEU A 2 -3.99 -49.35 -44.48
N ARG A 3 -4.47 -48.14 -44.75
CA ARG A 3 -3.79 -46.92 -44.40
C ARG A 3 -4.28 -46.48 -43.01
N LEU A 4 -3.38 -46.51 -42.00
CA LEU A 4 -3.56 -45.90 -40.72
C LEU A 4 -3.41 -44.39 -40.86
N PHE A 5 -4.44 -43.63 -40.50
CA PHE A 5 -4.34 -42.21 -40.25
C PHE A 5 -4.01 -41.99 -38.75
N ALA A 6 -2.78 -41.54 -38.51
CA ALA A 6 -2.39 -41.06 -37.18
C ALA A 6 -2.90 -39.63 -37.02
N ALA A 7 -3.90 -39.40 -36.19
CA ALA A 7 -4.33 -38.09 -35.79
C ALA A 7 -3.42 -37.59 -34.65
N SER A 8 -2.53 -36.66 -34.99
CA SER A 8 -1.73 -35.94 -33.98
C SER A 8 -2.61 -34.93 -33.27
N LEU A 9 -2.94 -35.23 -32.01
CA LEU A 9 -3.61 -34.30 -31.12
C LEU A 9 -2.59 -33.27 -30.62
N LEU A 10 -2.54 -32.09 -31.23
CA LEU A 10 -1.81 -30.94 -30.73
C LEU A 10 -2.53 -30.40 -29.52
N ILE A 11 -2.04 -30.78 -28.33
CA ILE A 11 -2.41 -30.14 -27.07
C ILE A 11 -1.73 -28.78 -27.06
N SER A 12 -2.48 -27.75 -27.42
CA SER A 12 -2.07 -26.36 -27.26
C SER A 12 -2.08 -26.04 -25.77
N VAL A 13 -0.93 -26.16 -25.13
CA VAL A 13 -0.68 -25.61 -23.79
C VAL A 13 -0.62 -24.09 -23.94
N THR A 14 -1.76 -23.44 -23.90
CA THR A 14 -1.82 -22.01 -23.65
C THR A 14 -1.38 -21.79 -22.21
N SER A 15 -0.07 -21.64 -22.03
CA SER A 15 0.51 -21.12 -20.80
C SER A 15 -0.15 -19.78 -20.50
N LEU A 16 -0.99 -19.78 -19.48
CA LEU A 16 -1.53 -18.60 -18.90
C LEU A 16 -0.36 -17.82 -18.29
N LEU A 17 0.26 -16.96 -19.06
CA LEU A 17 1.19 -15.94 -18.59
C LEU A 17 0.39 -14.94 -17.76
N ILE A 18 0.02 -15.37 -16.55
CA ILE A 18 -0.47 -14.46 -15.54
C ILE A 18 0.74 -13.70 -15.03
N SER A 19 1.03 -12.62 -15.79
CA SER A 19 1.39 -11.34 -15.23
C SER A 19 2.51 -11.35 -14.19
N GLU A 20 3.74 -11.69 -14.60
CA GLU A 20 4.94 -11.19 -13.91
C GLU A 20 5.12 -9.66 -14.05
N SER A 21 4.22 -8.98 -14.75
CA SER A 21 4.28 -7.55 -15.03
C SER A 21 3.77 -6.65 -13.89
N LEU A 22 3.40 -7.21 -12.72
CA LEU A 22 3.06 -6.39 -11.55
C LEU A 22 4.30 -5.82 -10.82
N TRP A 23 5.50 -6.22 -11.21
CA TRP A 23 6.75 -5.87 -10.52
C TRP A 23 7.88 -5.55 -11.52
N ALA A 24 7.56 -4.91 -12.63
CA ALA A 24 8.59 -4.41 -13.53
C ALA A 24 9.53 -3.51 -12.71
N ALA A 25 10.78 -3.93 -12.55
CA ALA A 25 11.83 -3.10 -12.02
C ALA A 25 12.07 -1.99 -13.06
N ASP A 26 11.41 -0.83 -12.84
CA ASP A 26 11.71 0.37 -13.61
C ASP A 26 13.16 0.80 -13.34
N GLU A 27 13.78 1.40 -14.35
CA GLU A 27 15.15 1.93 -14.34
C GLU A 27 15.45 2.75 -13.08
N PRO A 28 16.66 2.65 -12.48
CA PRO A 28 17.09 3.45 -11.35
C PRO A 28 17.00 4.94 -11.69
N GLY A 29 16.00 5.63 -11.16
CA GLY A 29 15.73 7.05 -11.44
C GLY A 29 14.27 7.36 -11.79
N ALA A 30 13.46 6.35 -12.16
CA ALA A 30 12.08 6.54 -12.56
C ALA A 30 11.11 6.79 -11.40
N PHE A 31 11.48 6.43 -10.17
CA PHE A 31 10.57 6.55 -9.04
C PHE A 31 10.67 7.91 -8.35
N LYS A 32 9.55 8.57 -8.17
CA LYS A 32 9.45 9.84 -7.43
C LYS A 32 9.87 9.70 -5.96
N LEU A 33 9.64 8.53 -5.38
CA LEU A 33 10.01 8.17 -4.02
C LEU A 33 11.36 7.42 -4.02
N ALA A 34 12.43 8.05 -3.55
CA ALA A 34 13.74 7.42 -3.42
C ALA A 34 13.74 6.33 -2.33
N ALA A 35 14.44 5.23 -2.57
CA ALA A 35 14.60 4.14 -1.61
C ALA A 35 15.99 3.50 -1.79
N PRO A 36 16.46 2.66 -0.85
CA PRO A 36 17.69 1.91 -1.01
C PRO A 36 17.69 1.01 -2.26
N GLU A 37 18.88 0.61 -2.69
CA GLU A 37 19.05 -0.33 -3.80
C GLU A 37 18.27 -1.63 -3.55
N GLY A 38 17.74 -2.22 -4.63
CA GLY A 38 16.95 -3.47 -4.59
C GLY A 38 15.49 -3.30 -4.17
N TRP A 39 15.04 -2.08 -3.83
CA TRP A 39 13.63 -1.83 -3.59
C TRP A 39 12.87 -1.68 -4.92
N GLY A 40 11.81 -2.49 -5.10
CA GLY A 40 10.85 -2.32 -6.16
C GLY A 40 9.97 -1.08 -5.95
N GLY A 41 9.13 -0.73 -6.93
CA GLY A 41 8.18 0.37 -6.75
C GLY A 41 7.26 0.50 -7.95
N GLU A 42 6.26 1.34 -7.76
CA GLU A 42 5.31 1.72 -8.81
C GLU A 42 4.70 3.08 -8.50
N SER A 43 4.07 3.66 -9.51
CA SER A 43 3.22 4.85 -9.37
C SER A 43 1.87 4.56 -10.00
N ILE A 44 0.80 4.78 -9.25
CA ILE A 44 -0.57 4.54 -9.70
C ILE A 44 -1.44 5.77 -9.47
N GLU A 45 -2.50 5.89 -10.25
CA GLU A 45 -3.51 6.94 -10.10
C GLU A 45 -4.43 6.64 -8.90
N LEU A 46 -4.85 7.69 -8.19
CA LEU A 46 -5.88 7.63 -7.16
C LEU A 46 -7.22 8.15 -7.69
N PRO A 47 -8.34 7.46 -7.42
CA PRO A 47 -8.44 6.19 -6.72
C PRO A 47 -7.93 5.02 -7.57
N PRO A 48 -7.26 4.02 -6.96
CA PRO A 48 -6.77 2.87 -7.71
C PRO A 48 -7.93 2.01 -8.20
N ARG A 49 -7.73 1.31 -9.31
CA ARG A 49 -8.79 0.46 -9.91
C ARG A 49 -9.36 -0.59 -8.97
N PHE A 50 -8.56 -1.05 -8.01
CA PHE A 50 -9.00 -2.02 -7.01
C PHE A 50 -9.82 -1.40 -5.87
N ALA A 51 -9.80 -0.08 -5.69
CA ALA A 51 -10.54 0.64 -4.66
C ALA A 51 -11.28 1.88 -5.22
N PRO A 52 -12.21 1.70 -6.20
CA PRO A 52 -12.88 2.80 -6.89
C PRO A 52 -13.79 3.63 -5.97
N ASP A 53 -14.12 3.12 -4.78
CA ASP A 53 -14.96 3.81 -3.79
C ASP A 53 -14.20 4.88 -2.99
N MET A 54 -12.87 4.95 -3.11
CA MET A 54 -12.07 6.01 -2.51
C MET A 54 -12.47 7.37 -3.09
N LYS A 55 -12.34 8.40 -2.25
CA LYS A 55 -12.65 9.80 -2.63
C LYS A 55 -11.39 10.64 -2.86
N LEU A 56 -10.25 10.17 -2.34
CA LEU A 56 -8.97 10.82 -2.57
C LEU A 56 -8.57 10.67 -4.03
N LYS A 57 -8.12 11.77 -4.65
CA LYS A 57 -7.66 11.83 -6.04
C LYS A 57 -6.24 12.35 -6.11
N GLY A 58 -5.47 11.84 -7.07
CA GLY A 58 -4.08 12.22 -7.29
C GLY A 58 -3.23 11.04 -7.71
N ALA A 59 -2.05 10.89 -7.14
CA ALA A 59 -1.15 9.78 -7.42
C ALA A 59 -0.66 9.12 -6.13
N GLU A 60 -0.46 7.82 -6.19
CA GLU A 60 0.29 7.06 -5.21
C GLU A 60 1.67 6.74 -5.79
N HIS A 61 2.72 6.99 -5.00
CA HIS A 61 4.07 6.55 -5.27
C HIS A 61 4.50 5.60 -4.17
N ILE A 62 4.85 4.36 -4.53
CA ILE A 62 5.11 3.28 -3.58
C ILE A 62 6.47 2.64 -3.79
N ARG A 63 7.12 2.19 -2.71
CA ARG A 63 8.36 1.43 -2.71
C ARG A 63 8.20 0.18 -1.85
N PHE A 64 8.57 -0.96 -2.41
CA PHE A 64 8.44 -2.28 -1.81
C PHE A 64 9.80 -2.82 -1.39
N ALA A 65 9.90 -3.32 -0.17
CA ALA A 65 11.12 -3.94 0.31
C ALA A 65 11.45 -5.24 -0.47
N PRO A 66 12.72 -5.62 -0.65
CA PRO A 66 13.11 -6.80 -1.44
C PRO A 66 12.51 -8.12 -0.96
N GLY A 67 12.13 -8.21 0.32
CA GLY A 67 11.48 -9.38 0.92
C GLY A 67 9.95 -9.30 0.97
N MET A 68 9.32 -8.30 0.33
CA MET A 68 7.89 -7.99 0.40
C MET A 68 6.99 -9.24 0.28
N MET A 69 7.31 -10.16 -0.65
CA MET A 69 6.50 -11.34 -0.95
C MET A 69 7.03 -12.63 -0.31
N LYS A 70 8.02 -12.54 0.59
CA LYS A 70 8.66 -13.70 1.24
C LYS A 70 8.27 -13.76 2.71
N PRO A 71 7.33 -14.64 3.14
CA PRO A 71 6.84 -14.69 4.52
C PRO A 71 7.91 -14.91 5.59
N ALA A 72 9.02 -15.55 5.26
CA ALA A 72 10.14 -15.78 6.18
C ALA A 72 11.15 -14.61 6.24
N SER A 73 10.94 -13.53 5.47
CA SER A 73 11.82 -12.38 5.46
C SER A 73 11.45 -11.38 6.54
N ASP A 74 12.46 -10.76 7.17
CA ASP A 74 12.27 -9.63 8.11
C ASP A 74 11.64 -8.40 7.43
N SER A 75 11.68 -8.34 6.10
CA SER A 75 11.03 -7.31 5.29
C SER A 75 9.74 -7.79 4.60
N PHE A 76 9.16 -8.93 5.05
CA PHE A 76 7.88 -9.41 4.56
C PHE A 76 6.80 -8.35 4.77
N PHE A 77 6.07 -8.06 3.71
CA PHE A 77 4.99 -7.09 3.65
C PHE A 77 5.38 -5.68 4.18
N CYS A 78 6.63 -5.27 3.89
CA CYS A 78 7.15 -3.96 4.27
C CYS A 78 7.25 -3.06 3.04
N TYR A 79 6.65 -1.87 3.13
CA TYR A 79 6.64 -0.89 2.05
C TYR A 79 6.40 0.52 2.59
N ALA A 80 6.77 1.51 1.78
CA ALA A 80 6.47 2.90 2.04
C ALA A 80 5.76 3.50 0.83
N PHE A 81 4.77 4.35 1.06
CA PHE A 81 4.10 5.05 -0.02
C PHE A 81 3.71 6.47 0.37
N VAL A 82 3.47 7.29 -0.63
CA VAL A 82 2.91 8.62 -0.46
C VAL A 82 1.72 8.80 -1.41
N PHE A 83 0.60 9.27 -0.86
CA PHE A 83 -0.48 9.84 -1.63
C PHE A 83 -0.19 11.32 -1.84
N GLU A 84 0.02 11.72 -3.09
CA GLU A 84 0.08 13.11 -3.53
C GLU A 84 -1.29 13.50 -4.06
N LEU A 85 -2.04 14.27 -3.29
CA LEU A 85 -3.43 14.61 -3.63
C LEU A 85 -3.47 15.83 -4.55
N GLU A 86 -4.34 15.79 -5.55
CA GLU A 86 -4.53 16.90 -6.50
C GLU A 86 -5.08 18.17 -5.86
N THR A 87 -5.80 18.01 -4.74
CA THR A 87 -6.48 19.08 -4.03
C THR A 87 -6.14 19.04 -2.54
N LYS A 88 -6.66 20.00 -1.77
CA LYS A 88 -6.56 20.02 -0.31
C LYS A 88 -7.89 19.59 0.34
N PRO A 89 -8.28 18.30 0.26
CA PRO A 89 -9.46 17.84 0.97
C PRO A 89 -9.25 17.99 2.48
N VAL A 90 -10.35 18.12 3.22
CA VAL A 90 -10.29 18.08 4.69
C VAL A 90 -9.98 16.64 5.11
N LEU A 91 -8.79 16.42 5.66
CA LEU A 91 -8.31 15.10 6.10
C LEU A 91 -8.50 14.95 7.62
N THR A 92 -9.75 14.73 8.04
CA THR A 92 -10.03 14.34 9.43
C THR A 92 -9.57 12.90 9.67
N GLU A 93 -9.43 12.52 10.95
CA GLU A 93 -9.11 11.13 11.32
C GLU A 93 -10.13 10.14 10.73
N ALA A 94 -11.41 10.49 10.75
CA ALA A 94 -12.48 9.66 10.18
C ALA A 94 -12.33 9.48 8.66
N VAL A 95 -11.97 10.55 7.93
CA VAL A 95 -11.73 10.49 6.48
C VAL A 95 -10.52 9.62 6.18
N VAL A 96 -9.40 9.82 6.87
CA VAL A 96 -8.19 9.01 6.67
C VAL A 96 -8.47 7.54 6.95
N LYS A 97 -9.15 7.24 8.05
CA LYS A 97 -9.53 5.86 8.41
C LYS A 97 -10.42 5.22 7.34
N ASP A 98 -11.43 5.92 6.85
CA ASP A 98 -12.36 5.41 5.84
C ASP A 98 -11.65 5.13 4.51
N GLU A 99 -10.82 6.07 4.03
CA GLU A 99 -10.08 5.92 2.78
C GLU A 99 -9.06 4.77 2.83
N PHE A 100 -8.33 4.61 3.93
CA PHE A 100 -7.41 3.49 4.11
C PHE A 100 -8.14 2.15 4.19
N LEU A 101 -9.31 2.09 4.85
CA LEU A 101 -10.12 0.87 4.86
C LEU A 101 -10.65 0.52 3.47
N LYS A 102 -11.09 1.49 2.67
CA LYS A 102 -11.49 1.26 1.27
C LYS A 102 -10.31 0.71 0.45
N TYR A 103 -9.13 1.32 0.61
CA TYR A 103 -7.90 0.89 -0.07
C TYR A 103 -7.60 -0.58 0.22
N TYR A 104 -7.45 -0.97 1.48
CA TYR A 104 -7.08 -2.34 1.85
C TYR A 104 -8.17 -3.37 1.59
N ARG A 105 -9.44 -2.99 1.74
CA ARG A 105 -10.59 -3.85 1.39
C ARG A 105 -10.65 -4.11 -0.11
N GLY A 106 -10.48 -3.08 -0.90
CA GLY A 106 -10.44 -3.18 -2.35
C GLY A 106 -9.26 -4.01 -2.84
N LEU A 107 -8.05 -3.76 -2.29
CA LEU A 107 -6.85 -4.52 -2.60
C LEU A 107 -7.04 -6.02 -2.31
N CYS A 108 -7.55 -6.35 -1.13
CA CYS A 108 -7.80 -7.74 -0.75
C CYS A 108 -8.82 -8.42 -1.69
N LYS A 109 -9.93 -7.74 -2.01
CA LYS A 109 -10.93 -8.25 -2.96
C LYS A 109 -10.32 -8.52 -4.33
N ALA A 110 -9.54 -7.58 -4.86
CA ALA A 110 -8.93 -7.70 -6.18
C ALA A 110 -7.92 -8.86 -6.25
N VAL A 111 -7.05 -8.98 -5.24
CA VAL A 111 -6.02 -10.03 -5.22
C VAL A 111 -6.62 -11.42 -5.01
N LEU A 112 -7.55 -11.56 -4.09
CA LEU A 112 -8.20 -12.85 -3.83
C LEU A 112 -9.12 -13.27 -4.98
N ASN A 113 -9.77 -12.33 -5.63
CA ASN A 113 -10.63 -12.56 -6.80
C ASN A 113 -11.58 -13.78 -6.60
N GLY A 114 -12.25 -13.85 -5.44
CA GLY A 114 -13.17 -14.94 -5.09
C GLY A 114 -12.52 -16.27 -4.69
N LYS A 115 -11.17 -16.38 -4.67
CA LYS A 115 -10.48 -17.65 -4.35
C LYS A 115 -10.60 -18.07 -2.88
N LEU A 116 -10.96 -17.15 -1.98
CA LEU A 116 -11.18 -17.41 -0.56
C LEU A 116 -12.55 -16.84 -0.15
N PRO A 117 -13.66 -17.54 -0.39
CA PRO A 117 -15.00 -17.02 -0.17
C PRO A 117 -15.30 -16.69 1.31
N ASP A 118 -14.61 -17.34 2.24
CA ASP A 118 -14.78 -17.10 3.70
C ASP A 118 -14.11 -15.82 4.18
N VAL A 119 -13.29 -15.16 3.35
CA VAL A 119 -12.67 -13.88 3.68
C VAL A 119 -13.64 -12.75 3.36
N ASP A 120 -14.14 -12.10 4.40
CA ASP A 120 -15.00 -10.92 4.29
C ASP A 120 -14.17 -9.63 4.57
N PRO A 121 -13.76 -8.88 3.55
CA PRO A 121 -13.02 -7.64 3.74
C PRO A 121 -13.80 -6.54 4.48
N SER A 122 -15.13 -6.60 4.53
CA SER A 122 -15.92 -5.63 5.29
C SER A 122 -15.61 -5.66 6.80
N ARG A 123 -15.12 -6.80 7.30
CA ARG A 123 -14.73 -7.01 8.69
C ARG A 123 -13.34 -6.47 9.03
N PHE A 124 -12.56 -5.97 8.07
CA PHE A 124 -11.27 -5.35 8.36
C PHE A 124 -11.45 -4.09 9.20
N THR A 125 -10.59 -3.92 10.18
CA THR A 125 -10.61 -2.78 11.10
C THR A 125 -9.29 -2.02 11.05
N LEU A 126 -9.37 -0.71 11.13
CA LEU A 126 -8.22 0.18 11.27
C LEU A 126 -8.38 0.98 12.55
N GLU A 127 -7.45 0.80 13.47
CA GLU A 127 -7.30 1.64 14.66
C GLU A 127 -6.30 2.74 14.30
N LEU A 128 -6.70 4.00 14.46
CA LEU A 128 -5.88 5.16 14.18
C LEU A 128 -5.71 5.97 15.47
N GLN A 129 -4.47 6.30 15.81
CA GLN A 129 -4.13 7.07 17.00
C GLN A 129 -3.22 8.22 16.61
N ARG A 130 -3.66 9.43 16.92
CA ARG A 130 -2.84 10.63 16.71
C ARG A 130 -1.69 10.64 17.72
N ALA A 131 -0.46 10.84 17.22
CA ALA A 131 0.68 11.05 18.10
C ALA A 131 0.50 12.38 18.85
N LYS A 132 0.76 12.39 20.15
CA LYS A 132 0.81 13.63 20.93
C LYS A 132 1.96 14.46 20.35
N SER A 133 1.65 15.61 19.75
CA SER A 133 2.69 16.55 19.34
C SER A 133 3.12 17.32 20.58
N ASP A 134 4.41 17.56 20.74
CA ASP A 134 4.97 18.42 21.79
C ASP A 134 4.62 19.92 21.60
N THR A 135 3.92 20.26 20.55
CA THR A 135 3.40 21.62 20.32
C THR A 135 1.98 21.72 20.86
N GLN A 136 1.85 22.28 22.06
CA GLN A 136 0.62 22.81 22.62
C GLN A 136 0.07 23.89 21.69
N SER A 137 -0.85 23.54 20.82
CA SER A 137 -1.84 24.41 20.21
C SER A 137 -2.80 23.53 19.45
N ALA A 138 -3.81 22.99 20.11
CA ALA A 138 -5.00 22.50 19.44
C ALA A 138 -5.91 23.72 19.28
N PRO A 139 -6.15 24.23 18.06
CA PRO A 139 -7.32 25.03 17.80
C PRO A 139 -8.51 24.10 17.65
N ASP A 140 -9.65 24.63 18.08
CA ASP A 140 -10.96 24.01 18.02
C ASP A 140 -11.25 23.17 16.78
N ASP A 141 -12.10 22.16 16.96
CA ASP A 141 -12.56 21.05 16.11
C ASP A 141 -12.93 21.33 14.63
N LYS A 142 -12.48 22.38 14.00
CA LYS A 142 -12.89 22.75 12.63
C LYS A 142 -11.78 23.00 11.61
N ALA A 143 -10.52 22.98 11.99
CA ALA A 143 -9.44 23.19 11.05
C ALA A 143 -8.75 21.88 10.68
N ALA A 144 -8.51 21.68 9.40
CA ALA A 144 -7.63 20.62 8.89
C ALA A 144 -6.29 20.73 9.62
N VAL A 145 -6.01 19.81 10.53
CA VAL A 145 -4.85 19.89 11.40
C VAL A 145 -3.65 19.34 10.65
N MET A 146 -2.84 20.23 10.11
CA MET A 146 -1.63 19.91 9.39
C MET A 146 -0.44 20.65 10.01
N PRO A 147 0.73 20.00 10.19
CA PRO A 147 1.01 18.60 9.94
C PRO A 147 0.45 17.68 11.04
N ALA A 148 0.05 16.45 10.67
CA ALA A 148 -0.43 15.46 11.61
C ALA A 148 0.38 14.17 11.52
N VAL A 149 0.61 13.54 12.66
CA VAL A 149 1.29 12.25 12.78
C VAL A 149 0.35 11.25 13.43
N TYR A 150 0.20 10.09 12.81
CA TYR A 150 -0.61 9.01 13.34
C TYR A 150 0.19 7.71 13.38
N THR A 151 -0.13 6.88 14.35
CA THR A 151 0.13 5.45 14.30
C THR A 151 -1.18 4.74 14.05
N ALA A 152 -1.14 3.69 13.25
CA ALA A 152 -2.31 2.89 13.00
C ALA A 152 -2.02 1.39 13.04
N THR A 153 -3.06 0.61 13.24
CA THR A 153 -3.02 -0.85 13.18
C THR A 153 -4.21 -1.34 12.37
N LEU A 154 -3.92 -1.99 11.26
CA LEU A 154 -4.89 -2.64 10.39
C LEU A 154 -4.96 -4.13 10.77
N ASN A 155 -6.15 -4.63 11.09
CA ASN A 155 -6.42 -6.05 11.19
C ASN A 155 -7.12 -6.49 9.91
N TRP A 156 -6.47 -7.35 9.14
CA TRP A 156 -6.93 -7.78 7.82
C TRP A 156 -6.45 -9.20 7.50
N VAL A 157 -6.78 -9.69 6.32
CA VAL A 157 -6.18 -10.91 5.75
C VAL A 157 -5.15 -10.49 4.70
N GLU A 158 -3.90 -10.90 4.86
CA GLU A 158 -2.84 -10.69 3.87
C GLU A 158 -3.14 -11.56 2.63
N PRO A 159 -3.46 -10.95 1.47
CA PRO A 159 -4.05 -11.71 0.36
C PRO A 159 -3.04 -12.30 -0.62
N PHE A 160 -1.77 -11.90 -0.58
CA PHE A 160 -0.79 -12.23 -1.61
C PHE A 160 -0.09 -13.57 -1.34
N ALA A 161 0.60 -13.67 -0.21
CA ALA A 161 1.51 -14.78 0.06
C ALA A 161 0.94 -15.76 1.08
N THR A 162 0.52 -15.30 2.25
CA THR A 162 0.09 -16.18 3.33
C THR A 162 -1.38 -16.50 3.32
N LYS A 163 -2.21 -15.56 2.86
CA LYS A 163 -3.69 -15.62 2.88
C LYS A 163 -4.24 -15.86 4.29
N LYS A 164 -3.56 -15.34 5.29
CA LYS A 164 -3.88 -15.50 6.71
C LYS A 164 -4.19 -14.16 7.36
N PRO A 165 -4.91 -14.17 8.49
CA PRO A 165 -5.05 -12.97 9.32
C PRO A 165 -3.68 -12.37 9.65
N GLN A 166 -3.56 -11.06 9.46
CA GLN A 166 -2.35 -10.31 9.72
C GLN A 166 -2.70 -9.00 10.42
N LYS A 167 -1.85 -8.61 11.36
CA LYS A 167 -1.81 -7.27 11.92
C LYS A 167 -0.74 -6.48 11.19
N LEU A 168 -1.15 -5.36 10.57
CA LEU A 168 -0.26 -4.49 9.84
C LEU A 168 -0.14 -3.16 10.57
N ASN A 169 1.08 -2.78 10.94
CA ASN A 169 1.36 -1.51 11.58
C ASN A 169 1.62 -0.43 10.53
N LEU A 170 1.11 0.77 10.77
CA LEU A 170 1.32 1.94 9.92
C LEU A 170 1.81 3.12 10.76
N GLU A 171 2.70 3.93 10.19
CA GLU A 171 3.01 5.28 10.64
C GLU A 171 2.65 6.25 9.53
N LEU A 172 1.75 7.18 9.81
CA LEU A 172 1.28 8.15 8.83
C LEU A 172 1.82 9.54 9.16
N ARG A 173 2.26 10.25 8.12
CA ARG A 173 2.51 11.69 8.17
C ARG A 173 1.65 12.37 7.15
N ILE A 174 0.94 13.41 7.59
CA ILE A 174 0.02 14.18 6.77
C ILE A 174 0.46 15.65 6.81
N TRP A 175 0.64 16.26 5.63
CA TRP A 175 1.02 17.67 5.53
C TRP A 175 0.46 18.30 4.25
N SER A 176 0.52 19.64 4.20
CA SER A 176 0.19 20.41 3.00
C SER A 176 1.43 21.13 2.50
N SER A 177 1.63 21.14 1.19
CA SER A 177 2.66 21.91 0.51
C SER A 177 2.20 22.21 -0.92
N ASN A 178 2.54 23.39 -1.45
CA ASN A 178 2.29 23.76 -2.84
C ASN A 178 0.85 23.47 -3.31
N ASP A 179 -0.13 23.90 -2.53
CA ASP A 179 -1.58 23.72 -2.79
C ASP A 179 -2.07 22.26 -2.89
N ARG A 180 -1.31 21.31 -2.36
CA ARG A 180 -1.65 19.89 -2.27
C ARG A 180 -1.58 19.38 -0.85
N ASN A 181 -2.30 18.31 -0.60
CA ASN A 181 -2.12 17.50 0.60
C ASN A 181 -1.35 16.22 0.28
N TYR A 182 -0.59 15.78 1.26
CA TYR A 182 0.23 14.57 1.18
C TYR A 182 -0.09 13.68 2.37
N ILE A 183 -0.18 12.37 2.13
CA ILE A 183 -0.27 11.35 3.16
C ILE A 183 0.87 10.36 2.92
N PHE A 184 1.89 10.39 3.75
CA PHE A 184 2.97 9.41 3.70
C PHE A 184 2.71 8.28 4.68
N ALA A 185 2.84 7.02 4.25
CA ALA A 185 2.70 5.84 5.06
C ALA A 185 3.97 4.98 5.04
N CYS A 186 4.47 4.66 6.23
CA CYS A 186 5.40 3.55 6.46
C CYS A 186 4.59 2.36 6.94
N VAL A 187 4.77 1.19 6.32
CA VAL A 187 3.92 0.01 6.54
C VAL A 187 4.75 -1.23 6.76
N SER A 188 4.47 -1.97 7.84
CA SER A 188 5.13 -3.24 8.14
C SER A 188 4.33 -4.04 9.18
N PRO A 189 4.28 -5.38 9.09
CA PRO A 189 3.76 -6.23 10.16
C PRO A 189 4.74 -6.36 11.35
N GLN A 190 6.00 -5.97 11.16
CA GLN A 190 7.03 -6.05 12.20
C GLN A 190 6.79 -5.05 13.34
N ALA A 191 7.35 -5.32 14.51
CA ALA A 191 7.37 -4.37 15.61
C ALA A 191 8.12 -3.08 15.23
N ARG A 192 7.66 -1.92 15.74
CA ARG A 192 8.13 -0.59 15.29
C ARG A 192 9.57 -0.24 15.67
N ASP A 193 10.20 -1.05 16.52
CA ASP A 193 11.60 -0.94 16.96
C ASP A 193 12.57 -1.76 16.09
N THR A 194 12.09 -2.52 15.12
CA THR A 194 12.94 -3.31 14.23
C THR A 194 13.66 -2.46 13.17
N ALA A 195 14.75 -3.01 12.62
CA ALA A 195 15.60 -2.30 11.66
C ALA A 195 14.85 -1.84 10.41
N ILE A 196 13.88 -2.61 9.93
CA ILE A 196 13.10 -2.23 8.74
C ILE A 196 12.34 -0.92 8.94
N TRP A 197 11.85 -0.63 10.14
CA TRP A 197 11.17 0.62 10.43
C TRP A 197 12.09 1.84 10.31
N LYS A 198 13.37 1.68 10.67
CA LYS A 198 14.34 2.74 10.43
C LYS A 198 14.45 3.05 8.95
N VAL A 199 14.56 2.03 8.10
CA VAL A 199 14.64 2.20 6.64
C VAL A 199 13.39 2.88 6.09
N LEU A 200 12.21 2.45 6.51
CA LEU A 200 10.93 3.06 6.10
C LEU A 200 10.85 4.54 6.48
N ARG A 201 11.29 4.89 7.69
CA ARG A 201 11.35 6.29 8.16
C ARG A 201 12.37 7.11 7.39
N ASP A 202 13.54 6.54 7.07
CA ASP A 202 14.59 7.21 6.28
C ASP A 202 14.07 7.54 4.86
N ILE A 203 13.28 6.64 4.23
CA ILE A 203 12.60 6.90 2.94
C ILE A 203 11.61 8.07 3.08
N ARG A 204 10.78 8.07 4.12
CA ARG A 204 9.85 9.17 4.42
C ARG A 204 10.58 10.50 4.59
N ASP A 205 11.57 10.52 5.46
CA ASP A 205 12.27 11.74 5.83
C ASP A 205 13.09 12.30 4.65
N GLY A 206 13.60 11.43 3.77
CA GLY A 206 14.22 11.81 2.49
C GLY A 206 13.22 12.41 1.50
N TYR A 207 11.99 11.98 1.48
CA TYR A 207 10.93 12.57 0.64
C TYR A 207 10.49 13.95 1.16
N MET A 208 10.32 14.09 2.47
CA MET A 208 9.84 15.33 3.09
C MET A 208 10.85 16.50 3.06
N LYS A 209 12.15 16.24 2.80
CA LYS A 209 13.19 17.26 2.69
C LYS A 209 13.27 17.91 1.31
N LYS A 210 12.56 17.39 0.33
CA LYS A 210 12.47 17.93 -1.04
C LYS A 210 11.40 19.01 -1.12
#